data_bec0a4ab352115a7c03f24063bba0fb2
#
_entry.id   bec0a4ab352115a7c03f24063bba0fb2
#
_cell.length_a   1.000
_cell.length_b   1.000
_cell.length_c   1.000
_cell.angle_alpha   90.00
_cell.angle_beta   90.00
_cell.angle_gamma   90.00
#
_symmetry.space_group_name_H-M   'P 1'
#
loop_
_entity.id
_entity.type
_entity.pdbx_description
1 polymer ?
#
loop_
_entity_poly.entity_id
_entity_poly.type
_entity_poly.pdbx_seq_one_letter_code
_entity_poly.pdbx_strand_id
1 'polypeptide(L)'
;MDSFRCGRSAVPAGVTEFSVAAALPFSPTHVLVSVRQPADDAPLVSAYVTGTPSENSFSVALSAPVDCDGYVLEWTAFSSDNPPSIAGDTLSESYETLKVAVARYIGWNPSSLTEQQLARVDACIQSGVRRFYYPPAMEGVDVGFEWSFLRQAGSILVTAGTDNYVLPDGFGRIAGQLIVSGKFGPTIPVIPYGDIMSMRRRGDRGRPRFAATVALQSFGTRGQEKRIYFYPCPDEDMVIEFACDADTGKIDPETRPFPLGGPMFAELVRESCLSVAEQDVNDASEIHTQNFHELLVAMISRDRKSGAQNFGPVGDKGVGRIDPFPYIRHP
;
A
#
# COMPACT_ATOMS: atom_id res chain seq x y z
N MET A 1 18.29 -2.86 -20.30
CA MET A 1 19.41 -2.14 -19.63
C MET A 1 19.17 -2.25 -18.15
N ASP A 2 20.17 -2.64 -17.38
CA ASP A 2 20.00 -2.86 -15.94
C ASP A 2 19.69 -1.53 -15.25
N SER A 3 18.45 -1.35 -14.83
CA SER A 3 17.97 -0.18 -14.08
C SER A 3 18.20 -0.32 -12.56
N PHE A 4 19.09 -1.23 -12.19
CA PHE A 4 19.38 -1.58 -10.80
C PHE A 4 20.87 -1.83 -10.63
N ARG A 5 21.46 -1.27 -9.58
CA ARG A 5 22.84 -1.51 -9.14
C ARG A 5 22.94 -1.46 -7.64
N CYS A 6 23.73 -2.33 -7.07
CA CYS A 6 24.10 -2.30 -5.67
C CYS A 6 25.62 -2.24 -5.52
N GLY A 7 26.07 -1.72 -4.40
CA GLY A 7 27.48 -1.60 -4.09
C GLY A 7 27.75 -1.40 -2.61
N ARG A 8 29.04 -1.35 -2.30
CA ARG A 8 29.54 -1.09 -0.96
C ARG A 8 30.61 -0.02 -1.02
N SER A 9 30.60 0.85 -0.04
CA SER A 9 31.61 1.92 0.12
C SER A 9 32.04 1.99 1.57
N ALA A 10 33.32 2.23 1.83
CA ALA A 10 33.78 2.49 3.17
C ALA A 10 33.23 3.84 3.65
N VAL A 11 32.83 3.91 4.89
CA VAL A 11 32.41 5.17 5.53
C VAL A 11 33.65 5.83 6.11
N PRO A 12 33.98 7.07 5.71
CA PRO A 12 35.14 7.77 6.26
C PRO A 12 34.92 8.12 7.75
N ALA A 13 35.94 7.93 8.58
CA ALA A 13 35.86 8.30 9.97
C ALA A 13 35.80 9.82 10.18
N GLY A 14 35.06 10.28 11.19
CA GLY A 14 34.97 11.68 11.60
C GLY A 14 34.09 12.58 10.71
N VAL A 15 33.42 12.04 9.69
CA VAL A 15 32.58 12.83 8.80
C VAL A 15 31.10 12.50 9.03
N THR A 16 30.25 13.51 8.83
CA THR A 16 28.78 13.38 8.85
C THR A 16 28.16 13.42 7.47
N GLU A 17 28.94 13.81 6.45
CA GLU A 17 28.51 13.84 5.06
C GLU A 17 29.65 13.49 4.14
N PHE A 18 29.41 12.65 3.14
CA PHE A 18 30.41 12.26 2.12
C PHE A 18 29.73 11.86 0.82
N SER A 19 30.51 11.88 -0.26
CA SER A 19 30.03 11.48 -1.57
C SER A 19 30.50 10.06 -1.93
N VAL A 20 29.58 9.26 -2.42
CA VAL A 20 29.85 7.92 -2.93
C VAL A 20 29.99 7.99 -4.43
N ALA A 21 31.17 7.64 -4.95
CA ALA A 21 31.38 7.48 -6.39
C ALA A 21 30.75 6.16 -6.85
N ALA A 22 29.80 6.23 -7.77
CA ALA A 22 29.13 5.08 -8.34
C ALA A 22 29.02 5.28 -9.84
N ALA A 23 29.72 4.47 -10.63
CA ALA A 23 29.56 4.45 -12.08
C ALA A 23 28.29 3.64 -12.42
N LEU A 24 27.17 4.33 -12.53
CA LEU A 24 25.87 3.73 -12.85
C LEU A 24 25.61 3.80 -14.37
N PRO A 25 25.07 2.75 -14.98
CA PRO A 25 24.72 2.77 -16.41
C PRO A 25 23.40 3.52 -16.70
N PHE A 26 22.81 4.18 -15.69
CA PHE A 26 21.54 4.91 -15.76
C PHE A 26 21.52 6.05 -14.72
N SER A 27 20.68 7.04 -14.96
CA SER A 27 20.41 8.09 -13.96
C SER A 27 19.46 7.56 -12.90
N PRO A 28 19.91 7.37 -11.65
CA PRO A 28 19.07 6.83 -10.60
C PRO A 28 18.05 7.87 -10.14
N THR A 29 16.81 7.44 -9.97
CA THR A 29 15.76 8.25 -9.34
C THR A 29 15.71 8.04 -7.82
N HIS A 30 16.14 6.86 -7.37
CA HIS A 30 16.18 6.49 -5.96
C HIS A 30 17.48 5.76 -5.64
N VAL A 31 18.02 6.06 -4.45
CA VAL A 31 19.14 5.32 -3.87
C VAL A 31 18.78 5.01 -2.42
N LEU A 32 18.77 3.73 -2.09
CA LEU A 32 18.62 3.24 -0.72
C LEU A 32 20.01 3.02 -0.14
N VAL A 33 20.20 3.43 1.11
CA VAL A 33 21.45 3.27 1.83
C VAL A 33 21.22 2.66 3.20
N SER A 34 22.16 1.81 3.62
CA SER A 34 22.23 1.28 4.98
C SER A 34 23.67 1.23 5.44
N VAL A 35 23.91 1.41 6.72
CA VAL A 35 25.26 1.33 7.30
C VAL A 35 25.39 0.04 8.08
N ARG A 36 26.42 -0.73 7.75
CA ARG A 36 26.82 -1.91 8.50
C ARG A 36 27.93 -1.56 9.47
N GLN A 37 27.75 -1.93 10.72
CA GLN A 37 28.73 -1.75 11.78
C GLN A 37 29.93 -2.72 11.64
N PRO A 38 31.13 -2.32 12.09
CA PRO A 38 32.31 -3.19 12.11
C PRO A 38 32.21 -4.30 13.17
N ALA A 39 31.50 -4.08 14.26
CA ALA A 39 31.32 -5.01 15.37
C ALA A 39 29.96 -4.77 16.06
N ASP A 40 29.44 -5.76 16.79
CA ASP A 40 28.12 -5.69 17.42
C ASP A 40 28.00 -4.63 18.53
N ASP A 41 29.14 -4.19 19.10
CA ASP A 41 29.22 -3.17 20.14
C ASP A 41 29.49 -1.75 19.60
N ALA A 42 29.71 -1.61 18.30
CA ALA A 42 29.91 -0.31 17.67
C ALA A 42 28.61 0.52 17.66
N PRO A 43 28.68 1.87 17.76
CA PRO A 43 27.49 2.72 17.73
C PRO A 43 26.66 2.54 16.47
N LEU A 44 25.34 2.48 16.62
CA LEU A 44 24.41 2.47 15.50
C LEU A 44 24.37 3.84 14.81
N VAL A 45 24.66 3.87 13.52
CA VAL A 45 24.60 5.08 12.71
C VAL A 45 23.64 4.85 11.54
N SER A 46 22.69 5.75 11.38
CA SER A 46 21.79 5.75 10.24
C SER A 46 22.35 6.61 9.12
N ALA A 47 22.08 6.24 7.88
CA ALA A 47 22.47 6.99 6.69
C ALA A 47 21.25 7.34 5.84
N TYR A 48 21.30 8.46 5.15
CA TYR A 48 20.31 8.88 4.19
C TYR A 48 20.96 9.66 3.04
N VAL A 49 20.37 9.58 1.87
CA VAL A 49 20.88 10.27 0.68
C VAL A 49 20.46 11.72 0.72
N THR A 50 21.42 12.62 0.47
CA THR A 50 21.20 14.07 0.36
C THR A 50 21.31 14.52 -1.09
N GLY A 51 20.41 15.43 -1.50
CA GLY A 51 20.38 15.95 -2.87
C GLY A 51 19.87 14.94 -3.91
N THR A 52 20.05 15.30 -5.18
CA THR A 52 19.64 14.47 -6.31
C THR A 52 20.78 13.54 -6.73
N PRO A 53 20.60 12.21 -6.73
CA PRO A 53 21.60 11.28 -7.21
C PRO A 53 21.91 11.49 -8.70
N SER A 54 23.16 11.22 -9.10
CA SER A 54 23.61 11.26 -10.49
C SER A 54 24.14 9.89 -10.94
N GLU A 55 24.40 9.75 -12.24
CA GLU A 55 25.02 8.54 -12.80
C GLU A 55 26.42 8.25 -12.24
N ASN A 56 27.12 9.26 -11.75
CA ASN A 56 28.50 9.14 -11.30
C ASN A 56 28.67 9.14 -9.79
N SER A 57 27.70 9.71 -9.05
CA SER A 57 27.82 9.86 -7.60
C SER A 57 26.50 10.23 -6.92
N PHE A 58 26.43 9.99 -5.63
CA PHE A 58 25.39 10.50 -4.74
C PHE A 58 25.99 10.85 -3.38
N SER A 59 25.39 11.83 -2.72
CA SER A 59 25.82 12.29 -1.39
C SER A 59 25.04 11.58 -0.30
N VAL A 60 25.72 11.24 0.77
CA VAL A 60 25.15 10.54 1.93
C VAL A 60 25.46 11.32 3.18
N ALA A 61 24.44 11.58 4.00
CA ALA A 61 24.61 12.11 5.36
C ALA A 61 24.36 11.00 6.38
N LEU A 62 25.10 11.08 7.48
CA LEU A 62 25.02 10.18 8.61
C LEU A 62 24.33 10.89 9.80
N SER A 63 23.63 10.13 10.62
CA SER A 63 22.99 10.65 11.84
C SER A 63 24.01 11.09 12.91
N ALA A 64 25.21 10.54 12.87
CA ALA A 64 26.34 10.91 13.72
C ALA A 64 27.65 10.58 13.00
N PRO A 65 28.78 11.25 13.33
CA PRO A 65 30.09 10.87 12.81
C PRO A 65 30.48 9.48 13.34
N VAL A 66 31.17 8.69 12.51
CA VAL A 66 31.71 7.39 12.92
C VAL A 66 33.12 7.60 13.53
N ASP A 67 33.34 7.08 14.73
CA ASP A 67 34.57 7.31 15.48
C ASP A 67 35.69 6.33 15.14
N CYS A 68 35.39 5.29 14.37
CA CYS A 68 36.35 4.26 14.00
C CYS A 68 36.18 3.81 12.54
N ASP A 69 37.25 3.21 12.01
CA ASP A 69 37.24 2.58 10.69
C ASP A 69 36.43 1.27 10.69
N GLY A 70 35.96 0.85 9.53
CA GLY A 70 35.30 -0.43 9.34
C GLY A 70 33.80 -0.37 9.16
N TYR A 71 33.17 0.80 9.27
CA TYR A 71 31.79 0.97 8.84
C TYR A 71 31.68 0.86 7.32
N VAL A 72 30.71 0.12 6.88
CA VAL A 72 30.46 -0.11 5.44
C VAL A 72 29.08 0.41 5.08
N LEU A 73 29.02 1.35 4.14
CA LEU A 73 27.79 1.76 3.51
C LEU A 73 27.42 0.74 2.44
N GLU A 74 26.30 0.09 2.59
CA GLU A 74 25.67 -0.71 1.55
C GLU A 74 24.61 0.16 0.85
N TRP A 75 24.61 0.16 -0.47
CA TRP A 75 23.70 0.99 -1.24
C TRP A 75 23.10 0.24 -2.41
N THR A 76 21.90 0.67 -2.78
CA THR A 76 21.15 0.16 -3.92
C THR A 76 20.55 1.34 -4.67
N ALA A 77 20.98 1.52 -5.92
CA ALA A 77 20.48 2.55 -6.82
C ALA A 77 19.54 1.94 -7.86
N PHE A 78 18.41 2.60 -8.13
CA PHE A 78 17.46 2.19 -9.16
C PHE A 78 16.79 3.40 -9.81
N SER A 79 16.34 3.22 -11.06
CA SER A 79 15.54 4.21 -11.78
C SER A 79 14.07 3.83 -11.71
N SER A 80 13.21 4.80 -11.34
CA SER A 80 11.77 4.60 -11.29
C SER A 80 11.12 4.49 -12.67
N ASP A 81 11.83 4.88 -13.72
CA ASP A 81 11.34 4.72 -15.10
C ASP A 81 11.26 3.25 -15.50
N ASN A 82 11.88 2.38 -14.69
CA ASN A 82 11.77 0.94 -14.83
C ASN A 82 12.07 0.31 -13.47
N PRO A 83 11.10 0.11 -12.57
CA PRO A 83 11.32 -0.71 -11.40
C PRO A 83 11.91 -2.04 -11.90
N PRO A 84 12.81 -2.71 -11.15
CA PRO A 84 13.44 -3.93 -11.61
C PRO A 84 12.34 -4.88 -12.07
N SER A 85 12.10 -4.85 -13.36
CA SER A 85 11.29 -5.83 -14.03
C SER A 85 12.06 -7.11 -13.78
N ILE A 86 11.52 -8.00 -12.97
CA ILE A 86 11.86 -9.39 -13.08
C ILE A 86 11.59 -9.68 -14.55
N ALA A 87 12.65 -9.62 -15.37
CA ALA A 87 12.55 -9.68 -16.81
C ALA A 87 11.97 -11.04 -17.18
N GLY A 88 10.73 -11.01 -17.55
CA GLY A 88 9.94 -12.14 -17.98
C GLY A 88 8.52 -11.64 -18.18
N ASP A 89 7.84 -12.12 -19.18
CA ASP A 89 6.41 -11.92 -19.31
C ASP A 89 5.76 -12.35 -17.99
N THR A 90 5.18 -11.41 -17.28
CA THR A 90 4.50 -11.73 -16.03
C THR A 90 3.24 -12.51 -16.36
N LEU A 91 2.91 -13.50 -15.53
CA LEU A 91 1.63 -14.20 -15.63
C LEU A 91 0.43 -13.31 -15.18
N SER A 92 0.69 -12.02 -14.90
CA SER A 92 -0.35 -11.05 -14.53
C SER A 92 -1.11 -10.59 -15.76
N GLU A 93 -2.43 -10.46 -15.64
CA GLU A 93 -3.25 -9.82 -16.65
C GLU A 93 -3.07 -8.31 -16.63
N SER A 94 -2.74 -7.72 -17.77
CA SER A 94 -2.68 -6.26 -17.95
C SER A 94 -3.99 -5.72 -18.54
N TYR A 95 -4.17 -4.39 -18.49
CA TYR A 95 -5.28 -3.74 -19.19
C TYR A 95 -5.33 -4.12 -20.68
N GLU A 96 -4.17 -4.17 -21.35
CA GLU A 96 -4.09 -4.52 -22.78
C GLU A 96 -4.47 -5.98 -23.04
N THR A 97 -4.03 -6.92 -22.19
CA THR A 97 -4.43 -8.33 -22.34
C THR A 97 -5.92 -8.53 -22.09
N LEU A 98 -6.48 -7.84 -21.09
CA LEU A 98 -7.91 -7.84 -20.81
C LEU A 98 -8.71 -7.21 -21.97
N LYS A 99 -8.23 -6.10 -22.54
CA LYS A 99 -8.85 -5.46 -23.72
C LYS A 99 -8.92 -6.42 -24.90
N VAL A 100 -7.82 -7.13 -25.17
CA VAL A 100 -7.80 -8.14 -26.25
C VAL A 100 -8.77 -9.28 -25.96
N ALA A 101 -8.82 -9.78 -24.73
CA ALA A 101 -9.71 -10.88 -24.36
C ALA A 101 -11.18 -10.48 -24.48
N VAL A 102 -11.57 -9.34 -23.91
CA VAL A 102 -12.95 -8.83 -23.96
C VAL A 102 -13.38 -8.48 -25.38
N ALA A 103 -12.53 -7.80 -26.17
CA ALA A 103 -12.85 -7.46 -27.56
C ALA A 103 -13.08 -8.72 -28.41
N ARG A 104 -12.23 -9.75 -28.25
CA ARG A 104 -12.39 -11.03 -28.97
C ARG A 104 -13.66 -11.76 -28.55
N TYR A 105 -14.01 -11.74 -27.29
CA TYR A 105 -15.23 -12.34 -26.78
C TYR A 105 -16.49 -11.69 -27.42
N ILE A 106 -16.49 -10.36 -27.52
CA ILE A 106 -17.57 -9.59 -28.13
C ILE A 106 -17.61 -9.78 -29.68
N GLY A 107 -16.56 -10.40 -30.26
CA GLY A 107 -16.44 -10.61 -31.70
C GLY A 107 -15.81 -9.44 -32.47
N TRP A 108 -15.11 -8.54 -31.79
CA TRP A 108 -14.42 -7.41 -32.39
C TRP A 108 -12.91 -7.66 -32.56
N ASN A 109 -12.33 -7.04 -33.60
CA ASN A 109 -10.89 -7.09 -33.80
C ASN A 109 -10.19 -6.09 -32.83
N PRO A 110 -9.35 -6.57 -31.89
CA PRO A 110 -8.70 -5.70 -30.92
C PRO A 110 -7.81 -4.60 -31.50
N SER A 111 -7.29 -4.81 -32.72
CA SER A 111 -6.37 -3.85 -33.37
C SER A 111 -7.09 -2.73 -34.12
N SER A 112 -8.41 -2.81 -34.31
CA SER A 112 -9.20 -1.85 -35.10
C SER A 112 -10.52 -1.47 -34.43
N LEU A 113 -10.49 -1.27 -33.11
CA LEU A 113 -11.65 -0.83 -32.36
C LEU A 113 -11.97 0.63 -32.66
N THR A 114 -13.23 0.93 -32.91
CA THR A 114 -13.73 2.31 -32.94
C THR A 114 -13.75 2.87 -31.52
N GLU A 115 -13.84 4.19 -31.39
CA GLU A 115 -13.90 4.85 -30.08
C GLU A 115 -15.08 4.35 -29.23
N GLN A 116 -16.25 4.13 -29.83
CA GLN A 116 -17.42 3.59 -29.14
C GLN A 116 -17.21 2.14 -28.69
N GLN A 117 -16.57 1.32 -29.52
CA GLN A 117 -16.24 -0.06 -29.17
C GLN A 117 -15.22 -0.11 -28.05
N LEU A 118 -14.18 0.74 -28.11
CA LEU A 118 -13.19 0.85 -27.04
C LEU A 118 -13.83 1.27 -25.72
N ALA A 119 -14.71 2.26 -25.72
CA ALA A 119 -15.44 2.69 -24.52
C ALA A 119 -16.30 1.57 -23.91
N ARG A 120 -16.94 0.73 -24.74
CA ARG A 120 -17.71 -0.43 -24.26
C ARG A 120 -16.81 -1.52 -23.68
N VAL A 121 -15.69 -1.82 -24.34
CA VAL A 121 -14.68 -2.76 -23.81
C VAL A 121 -14.11 -2.27 -22.49
N ASP A 122 -13.76 -0.99 -22.40
CA ASP A 122 -13.28 -0.38 -21.15
C ASP A 122 -14.33 -0.50 -20.04
N ALA A 123 -15.61 -0.21 -20.34
CA ALA A 123 -16.68 -0.34 -19.36
C ALA A 123 -16.80 -1.78 -18.81
N CYS A 124 -16.67 -2.80 -19.66
CA CYS A 124 -16.67 -4.20 -19.25
C CYS A 124 -15.46 -4.51 -18.36
N ILE A 125 -14.26 -4.04 -18.73
CA ILE A 125 -13.03 -4.25 -17.94
C ILE A 125 -13.15 -3.58 -16.57
N GLN A 126 -13.51 -2.30 -16.52
CA GLN A 126 -13.63 -1.57 -15.24
C GLN A 126 -14.69 -2.19 -14.33
N SER A 127 -15.80 -2.65 -14.89
CA SER A 127 -16.86 -3.34 -14.16
C SER A 127 -16.40 -4.71 -13.65
N GLY A 128 -15.67 -5.47 -14.45
CA GLY A 128 -15.10 -6.76 -14.08
C GLY A 128 -14.06 -6.60 -12.97
N VAL A 129 -13.12 -5.67 -13.10
CA VAL A 129 -12.13 -5.37 -12.07
C VAL A 129 -12.79 -4.91 -10.76
N ARG A 130 -13.85 -4.11 -10.83
CA ARG A 130 -14.65 -3.74 -9.65
C ARG A 130 -15.29 -4.95 -9.00
N ARG A 131 -15.87 -5.87 -9.78
CA ARG A 131 -16.47 -7.12 -9.28
C ARG A 131 -15.43 -8.03 -8.62
N PHE A 132 -14.21 -8.04 -9.14
CA PHE A 132 -13.09 -8.74 -8.53
C PHE A 132 -12.68 -8.13 -7.19
N TYR A 133 -12.49 -6.81 -7.11
CA TYR A 133 -12.08 -6.15 -5.86
C TYR A 133 -13.15 -6.19 -4.77
N TYR A 134 -14.41 -6.06 -5.17
CA TYR A 134 -15.57 -6.00 -4.28
C TYR A 134 -16.56 -7.10 -4.69
N PRO A 135 -16.23 -8.37 -4.37
CA PRO A 135 -17.05 -9.48 -4.81
C PRO A 135 -18.47 -9.37 -4.24
N PRO A 136 -19.49 -9.64 -5.08
CA PRO A 136 -20.87 -9.66 -4.62
C PRO A 136 -21.08 -10.78 -3.61
N ALA A 137 -22.07 -10.58 -2.72
CA ALA A 137 -22.52 -11.66 -1.84
C ALA A 137 -23.12 -12.80 -2.67
N MET A 138 -22.59 -14.00 -2.51
CA MET A 138 -23.08 -15.21 -3.18
C MET A 138 -22.79 -16.43 -2.31
N GLU A 139 -23.33 -17.59 -2.71
CA GLU A 139 -23.07 -18.82 -2.00
C GLU A 139 -21.58 -19.14 -1.92
N GLY A 140 -21.07 -19.40 -0.72
CA GLY A 140 -19.65 -19.64 -0.44
C GLY A 140 -18.78 -18.38 -0.30
N VAL A 141 -19.35 -17.18 -0.49
CA VAL A 141 -18.67 -15.89 -0.28
C VAL A 141 -19.33 -15.14 0.87
N ASP A 142 -18.58 -14.83 1.90
CA ASP A 142 -19.08 -14.04 3.04
C ASP A 142 -19.43 -12.62 2.60
N VAL A 143 -20.52 -12.10 3.14
CA VAL A 143 -20.89 -10.70 2.93
C VAL A 143 -19.79 -9.80 3.50
N GLY A 144 -19.26 -8.90 2.65
CA GLY A 144 -18.20 -7.97 3.06
C GLY A 144 -16.80 -8.61 3.10
N PHE A 145 -16.56 -9.68 2.33
CA PHE A 145 -15.21 -10.23 2.16
C PHE A 145 -14.28 -9.16 1.59
N GLU A 146 -13.09 -9.07 2.16
CA GLU A 146 -12.03 -8.15 1.77
C GLU A 146 -10.75 -8.91 1.48
N TRP A 147 -10.16 -8.63 0.34
CA TRP A 147 -8.88 -9.23 -0.07
C TRP A 147 -7.73 -8.74 0.81
N SER A 148 -6.85 -9.65 1.19
CA SER A 148 -5.68 -9.32 2.01
C SER A 148 -4.72 -8.33 1.30
N PHE A 149 -4.60 -8.41 -0.02
CA PHE A 149 -3.75 -7.52 -0.82
C PHE A 149 -4.26 -6.08 -0.94
N LEU A 150 -5.53 -5.82 -0.61
CA LEU A 150 -6.06 -4.46 -0.52
C LEU A 150 -5.63 -3.75 0.77
N ARG A 151 -5.14 -4.51 1.75
CA ARG A 151 -4.64 -3.95 3.01
C ARG A 151 -3.20 -3.49 2.86
N GLN A 152 -3.01 -2.18 2.91
CA GLN A 152 -1.74 -1.52 2.71
C GLN A 152 -1.27 -0.82 3.99
N ALA A 153 0.05 -0.65 4.12
CA ALA A 153 0.62 0.18 5.16
C ALA A 153 0.57 1.65 4.73
N GLY A 154 0.12 2.51 5.63
CA GLY A 154 0.11 3.95 5.45
C GLY A 154 0.82 4.66 6.58
N SER A 155 1.28 5.87 6.33
CA SER A 155 1.84 6.75 7.36
C SER A 155 1.43 8.20 7.12
N ILE A 156 1.33 8.95 8.20
CA ILE A 156 1.05 10.40 8.17
C ILE A 156 2.09 11.09 9.04
N LEU A 157 2.73 12.13 8.50
CA LEU A 157 3.51 13.07 9.27
C LEU A 157 2.55 14.05 9.95
N VAL A 158 2.50 13.98 11.25
CA VAL A 158 1.67 14.84 12.10
C VAL A 158 2.54 15.93 12.69
N THR A 159 2.15 17.18 12.51
CA THR A 159 2.88 18.36 13.00
C THR A 159 2.23 18.93 14.25
N ALA A 160 3.04 19.48 15.14
CA ALA A 160 2.58 20.12 16.37
C ALA A 160 1.54 21.22 16.07
N GLY A 161 0.45 21.22 16.82
CA GLY A 161 -0.62 22.22 16.66
C GLY A 161 -1.64 21.93 15.54
N THR A 162 -1.43 20.90 14.74
CA THR A 162 -2.36 20.51 13.67
C THR A 162 -3.05 19.20 14.04
N ASP A 163 -4.36 19.22 14.14
CA ASP A 163 -5.17 18.10 14.61
C ASP A 163 -5.94 17.37 13.52
N ASN A 164 -5.80 17.78 12.25
CA ASN A 164 -6.49 17.13 11.14
C ASN A 164 -5.66 17.16 9.84
N TYR A 165 -5.81 16.10 9.04
CA TYR A 165 -5.08 15.91 7.78
C TYR A 165 -5.99 15.32 6.72
N VAL A 166 -5.85 15.79 5.49
CA VAL A 166 -6.49 15.16 4.33
C VAL A 166 -5.74 13.86 4.02
N LEU A 167 -6.49 12.79 3.84
CA LEU A 167 -5.94 11.49 3.48
C LEU A 167 -5.72 11.42 1.96
N PRO A 168 -4.71 10.67 1.51
CA PRO A 168 -4.40 10.58 0.09
C PRO A 168 -5.54 9.93 -0.70
N ASP A 169 -5.58 10.23 -1.99
CA ASP A 169 -6.47 9.54 -2.92
C ASP A 169 -6.21 8.02 -2.88
N GLY A 170 -7.27 7.25 -2.95
CA GLY A 170 -7.16 5.79 -2.83
C GLY A 170 -7.12 5.27 -1.40
N PHE A 171 -7.28 6.13 -0.39
CA PHE A 171 -7.52 5.70 0.96
C PHE A 171 -8.98 5.24 1.14
N GLY A 172 -9.16 3.98 1.47
CA GLY A 172 -10.48 3.42 1.80
C GLY A 172 -10.86 3.65 3.26
N ARG A 173 -10.31 2.88 4.15
CA ARG A 173 -10.56 3.00 5.61
C ARG A 173 -9.34 2.53 6.41
N ILE A 174 -9.24 2.96 7.66
CA ILE A 174 -8.25 2.44 8.59
C ILE A 174 -8.66 1.01 9.01
N ALA A 175 -7.70 0.09 8.89
CA ALA A 175 -7.84 -1.29 9.32
C ALA A 175 -7.09 -1.49 10.65
N GLY A 176 -7.82 -1.46 11.75
CA GLY A 176 -7.24 -1.62 13.09
C GLY A 176 -6.93 -0.31 13.80
N GLN A 177 -5.80 -0.26 14.47
CA GLN A 177 -5.38 0.87 15.31
C GLN A 177 -4.16 1.55 14.71
N LEU A 178 -3.96 2.83 15.05
CA LEU A 178 -2.78 3.58 14.62
C LEU A 178 -1.69 3.49 15.68
N ILE A 179 -0.44 3.59 15.24
CA ILE A 179 0.76 3.47 16.07
C ILE A 179 1.65 4.68 15.82
N VAL A 180 2.21 5.26 16.86
CA VAL A 180 3.25 6.30 16.72
C VAL A 180 4.58 5.62 16.43
N SER A 181 5.16 5.91 15.27
CA SER A 181 6.43 5.32 14.82
C SER A 181 7.58 5.65 15.77
N GLY A 182 8.45 4.66 16.00
CA GLY A 182 9.65 4.83 16.80
C GLY A 182 9.45 5.10 18.30
N LYS A 183 8.22 5.16 18.77
CA LYS A 183 7.91 5.38 20.19
C LYS A 183 7.07 4.23 20.75
N PHE A 184 7.59 3.56 21.77
CA PHE A 184 6.77 2.62 22.53
C PHE A 184 5.66 3.36 23.26
N GLY A 185 4.43 2.88 23.15
CA GLY A 185 3.29 3.48 23.84
C GLY A 185 1.95 2.89 23.36
N PRO A 186 0.85 3.35 23.95
CA PRO A 186 -0.47 2.86 23.58
C PRO A 186 -0.80 3.18 22.13
N THR A 187 -1.51 2.28 21.51
CA THR A 187 -2.08 2.46 20.17
C THR A 187 -3.20 3.52 20.21
N ILE A 188 -3.47 4.13 19.07
CA ILE A 188 -4.51 5.14 18.91
C ILE A 188 -5.72 4.46 18.26
N PRO A 189 -6.82 4.23 19.00
CA PRO A 189 -8.04 3.67 18.46
C PRO A 189 -8.77 4.69 17.58
N VAL A 190 -9.45 4.17 16.57
CA VAL A 190 -10.37 4.97 15.74
C VAL A 190 -11.75 4.94 16.39
N ILE A 191 -12.29 6.13 16.65
CA ILE A 191 -13.61 6.33 17.29
C ILE A 191 -14.55 7.15 16.38
N PRO A 192 -15.86 7.19 16.66
CA PRO A 192 -16.78 8.04 15.92
C PRO A 192 -16.40 9.52 15.98
N TYR A 193 -16.52 10.22 14.86
CA TYR A 193 -16.16 11.63 14.76
C TYR A 193 -16.92 12.53 15.72
N GLY A 194 -18.20 12.22 15.99
CA GLY A 194 -19.02 12.96 16.96
C GLY A 194 -18.39 13.01 18.37
N ASP A 195 -17.73 11.93 18.78
CA ASP A 195 -17.05 11.85 20.06
C ASP A 195 -15.80 12.77 20.06
N ILE A 196 -15.01 12.75 19.01
CA ILE A 196 -13.87 13.67 18.85
C ILE A 196 -14.33 15.12 18.85
N MET A 197 -15.42 15.46 18.15
CA MET A 197 -15.97 16.83 18.16
C MET A 197 -16.31 17.30 19.56
N SER A 198 -16.92 16.45 20.38
CA SER A 198 -17.27 16.77 21.76
C SER A 198 -16.03 17.00 22.64
N MET A 199 -15.01 16.17 22.47
CA MET A 199 -13.74 16.25 23.22
C MET A 199 -12.92 17.50 22.83
N ARG A 200 -12.88 17.85 21.55
CA ARG A 200 -12.13 19.02 21.03
C ARG A 200 -12.54 20.35 21.65
N ARG A 201 -13.76 20.46 22.18
CA ARG A 201 -14.22 21.67 22.88
C ARG A 201 -13.36 22.02 24.10
N ARG A 202 -12.61 21.03 24.63
CA ARG A 202 -11.74 21.25 25.80
C ARG A 202 -10.42 21.95 25.43
N GLY A 203 -10.02 21.90 24.15
CA GLY A 203 -8.77 22.51 23.68
C GLY A 203 -7.49 21.81 24.14
N ASP A 204 -7.60 20.54 24.55
CA ASP A 204 -6.48 19.79 25.09
C ASP A 204 -5.39 19.58 24.01
N ARG A 205 -4.13 19.72 24.43
CA ARG A 205 -2.94 19.43 23.61
C ARG A 205 -2.13 18.31 24.24
N GLY A 206 -1.45 17.55 23.42
CA GLY A 206 -0.62 16.45 23.88
C GLY A 206 -0.58 15.32 22.84
N ARG A 207 0.03 14.21 23.23
CA ARG A 207 0.08 13.03 22.36
C ARG A 207 -1.36 12.55 22.00
N PRO A 208 -1.66 12.31 20.72
CA PRO A 208 -2.94 11.78 20.29
C PRO A 208 -3.29 10.45 20.98
N ARG A 209 -4.52 10.36 21.47
CA ARG A 209 -5.07 9.16 22.12
C ARG A 209 -6.20 8.55 21.33
N PHE A 210 -6.84 9.34 20.48
CA PHE A 210 -7.96 8.93 19.64
C PHE A 210 -7.81 9.52 18.25
N ALA A 211 -8.33 8.82 17.26
CA ALA A 211 -8.44 9.31 15.89
C ALA A 211 -9.86 9.08 15.37
N ALA A 212 -10.30 9.89 14.42
CA ALA A 212 -11.53 9.64 13.66
C ALA A 212 -11.32 9.99 12.20
N THR A 213 -11.91 9.21 11.31
CA THR A 213 -11.94 9.52 9.88
C THR A 213 -13.33 10.01 9.49
N VAL A 214 -13.37 11.02 8.64
CA VAL A 214 -14.60 11.62 8.11
C VAL A 214 -14.49 11.76 6.61
N ALA A 215 -15.55 11.37 5.93
CA ALA A 215 -15.73 11.68 4.52
C ALA A 215 -16.13 13.16 4.37
N LEU A 216 -15.41 13.88 3.52
CA LEU A 216 -15.72 15.27 3.20
C LEU A 216 -16.67 15.32 2.00
N GLN A 217 -17.47 16.36 1.94
CA GLN A 217 -18.19 16.67 0.72
C GLN A 217 -17.19 17.19 -0.31
N SER A 218 -16.87 16.37 -1.30
CA SER A 218 -16.00 16.76 -2.40
C SER A 218 -16.84 17.14 -3.61
N PHE A 219 -16.45 18.23 -4.26
CA PHE A 219 -17.01 18.65 -5.55
C PHE A 219 -16.00 18.40 -6.69
N GLY A 220 -14.92 17.65 -6.42
CA GLY A 220 -13.86 17.38 -7.37
C GLY A 220 -14.11 16.14 -8.25
N THR A 221 -13.23 15.94 -9.21
CA THR A 221 -13.25 14.83 -10.17
C THR A 221 -12.80 13.49 -9.59
N ARG A 222 -12.26 13.47 -8.37
CA ARG A 222 -11.60 12.32 -7.74
C ARG A 222 -12.48 11.52 -6.75
N GLY A 223 -13.75 11.89 -6.63
CA GLY A 223 -14.66 11.26 -5.68
C GLY A 223 -14.62 11.92 -4.30
N GLN A 224 -14.94 11.17 -3.26
CA GLN A 224 -15.10 11.70 -1.91
C GLN A 224 -13.76 11.71 -1.16
N GLU A 225 -13.26 12.90 -0.84
CA GLU A 225 -12.09 13.06 0.02
C GLU A 225 -12.40 12.61 1.45
N LYS A 226 -11.39 12.09 2.12
CA LYS A 226 -11.44 11.68 3.52
C LYS A 226 -10.43 12.47 4.34
N ARG A 227 -10.79 12.77 5.58
CA ARG A 227 -9.94 13.49 6.52
C ARG A 227 -9.86 12.73 7.83
N ILE A 228 -8.66 12.69 8.40
CA ILE A 228 -8.43 12.15 9.73
C ILE A 228 -8.30 13.31 10.74
N TYR A 229 -8.86 13.09 11.92
CA TYR A 229 -8.77 13.99 13.07
C TYR A 229 -8.11 13.27 14.22
N PHE A 230 -7.26 13.98 14.94
CA PHE A 230 -6.59 13.48 16.14
C PHE A 230 -7.05 14.24 17.39
N TYR A 231 -7.12 13.54 18.51
CA TYR A 231 -7.40 14.14 19.81
C TYR A 231 -6.60 13.44 20.92
N PRO A 232 -5.94 14.18 21.83
CA PRO A 232 -5.70 15.63 21.85
C PRO A 232 -5.00 16.15 20.58
N CYS A 233 -5.03 17.49 20.40
CA CYS A 233 -4.24 18.12 19.34
C CYS A 233 -2.74 17.87 19.61
N PRO A 234 -1.98 17.33 18.64
CA PRO A 234 -0.57 17.03 18.80
C PRO A 234 0.25 18.24 19.30
N ASP A 235 1.15 18.02 20.25
CA ASP A 235 2.07 19.03 20.79
C ASP A 235 3.50 18.89 20.27
N GLU A 236 3.81 17.79 19.59
CA GLU A 236 5.10 17.50 18.95
C GLU A 236 4.87 16.90 17.54
N ASP A 237 5.92 17.01 16.71
CA ASP A 237 5.92 16.36 15.39
C ASP A 237 6.14 14.85 15.58
N MET A 238 5.35 14.05 14.85
CA MET A 238 5.44 12.59 14.93
C MET A 238 4.96 11.94 13.64
N VAL A 239 5.44 10.72 13.37
CA VAL A 239 4.91 9.87 12.31
C VAL A 239 3.93 8.88 12.92
N ILE A 240 2.73 8.83 12.38
CA ILE A 240 1.70 7.86 12.76
C ILE A 240 1.55 6.85 11.63
N GLU A 241 1.74 5.58 11.95
CA GLU A 241 1.63 4.45 11.05
C GLU A 241 0.31 3.71 11.28
N PHE A 242 -0.27 3.19 10.21
CA PHE A 242 -1.51 2.43 10.26
C PHE A 242 -1.63 1.47 9.08
N ALA A 243 -2.44 0.45 9.23
CA ALA A 243 -2.93 -0.32 8.08
C ALA A 243 -4.20 0.35 7.54
N CYS A 244 -4.34 0.40 6.23
CA CYS A 244 -5.56 0.89 5.59
C CYS A 244 -5.97 -0.03 4.44
N ASP A 245 -7.25 -0.12 4.21
CA ASP A 245 -7.77 -0.73 3.01
C ASP A 245 -7.70 0.30 1.86
N ALA A 246 -7.15 -0.14 0.73
CA ALA A 246 -7.03 0.71 -0.45
C ALA A 246 -8.39 0.86 -1.16
N ASP A 247 -8.73 2.07 -1.52
CA ASP A 247 -9.82 2.35 -2.46
C ASP A 247 -9.22 2.34 -3.88
N THR A 248 -9.50 1.28 -4.62
CA THR A 248 -8.83 1.03 -5.89
C THR A 248 -9.45 1.90 -6.99
N GLY A 249 -8.61 2.68 -7.66
CA GLY A 249 -8.99 3.44 -8.84
C GLY A 249 -9.13 2.54 -10.08
N LYS A 250 -9.54 3.15 -11.20
CA LYS A 250 -9.58 2.50 -12.50
C LYS A 250 -8.21 1.98 -12.91
N ILE A 251 -8.20 0.88 -13.68
CA ILE A 251 -7.00 0.46 -14.40
C ILE A 251 -6.98 1.14 -15.77
N ASP A 252 -5.80 1.52 -16.22
CA ASP A 252 -5.58 2.14 -17.52
C ASP A 252 -4.18 1.77 -18.05
N PRO A 253 -3.93 1.88 -19.37
CA PRO A 253 -2.65 1.45 -19.93
C PRO A 253 -1.44 2.29 -19.52
N GLU A 254 -1.65 3.54 -19.06
CA GLU A 254 -0.57 4.50 -18.80
C GLU A 254 -0.16 4.53 -17.33
N THR A 255 -1.12 4.69 -16.42
CA THR A 255 -0.84 4.92 -15.00
C THR A 255 -0.98 3.67 -14.14
N ARG A 256 -1.91 2.77 -14.49
CA ARG A 256 -2.20 1.54 -13.76
C ARG A 256 -2.50 0.37 -14.71
N PRO A 257 -1.49 -0.15 -15.39
CA PRO A 257 -1.68 -1.19 -16.40
C PRO A 257 -2.09 -2.55 -15.83
N PHE A 258 -1.85 -2.79 -14.52
CA PHE A 258 -2.15 -4.06 -13.87
C PHE A 258 -3.13 -3.87 -12.71
N PRO A 259 -4.12 -4.78 -12.56
CA PRO A 259 -4.91 -4.86 -11.35
C PRO A 259 -4.06 -5.30 -10.15
N LEU A 260 -4.45 -4.90 -8.94
CA LEU A 260 -3.85 -5.40 -7.71
C LEU A 260 -4.15 -6.89 -7.52
N GLY A 261 -3.31 -7.58 -6.74
CA GLY A 261 -3.44 -9.01 -6.45
C GLY A 261 -2.34 -9.86 -7.10
N GLY A 262 -1.78 -9.39 -8.20
CA GLY A 262 -0.65 -10.04 -8.88
C GLY A 262 -1.03 -11.31 -9.66
N PRO A 263 -0.02 -12.10 -10.09
CA PRO A 263 -0.22 -13.22 -11.02
C PRO A 263 -1.16 -14.31 -10.50
N MET A 264 -1.24 -14.49 -9.18
CA MET A 264 -2.08 -15.51 -8.57
C MET A 264 -3.57 -15.33 -8.89
N PHE A 265 -3.99 -14.08 -9.08
CA PHE A 265 -5.39 -13.73 -9.34
C PHE A 265 -5.68 -13.44 -10.81
N ALA A 266 -4.70 -13.60 -11.70
CA ALA A 266 -4.80 -13.23 -13.11
C ALA A 266 -6.03 -13.86 -13.80
N GLU A 267 -6.21 -15.17 -13.64
CA GLU A 267 -7.34 -15.91 -14.23
C GLU A 267 -8.68 -15.43 -13.64
N LEU A 268 -8.75 -15.18 -12.34
CA LEU A 268 -9.97 -14.68 -11.71
C LEU A 268 -10.36 -13.28 -12.24
N VAL A 269 -9.37 -12.39 -12.43
CA VAL A 269 -9.61 -11.06 -13.01
C VAL A 269 -10.12 -11.18 -14.45
N ARG A 270 -9.51 -12.06 -15.24
CA ARG A 270 -9.90 -12.30 -16.61
C ARG A 270 -11.34 -12.82 -16.71
N GLU A 271 -11.66 -13.87 -15.96
CA GLU A 271 -13.01 -14.43 -15.94
C GLU A 271 -14.04 -13.42 -15.39
N SER A 272 -13.65 -12.58 -14.44
CA SER A 272 -14.51 -11.48 -13.98
C SER A 272 -14.85 -10.50 -15.10
N CYS A 273 -13.86 -10.09 -15.91
CA CYS A 273 -14.09 -9.19 -17.04
C CYS A 273 -14.93 -9.85 -18.16
N LEU A 274 -14.64 -11.12 -18.45
CA LEU A 274 -15.41 -11.89 -19.44
C LEU A 274 -16.84 -12.15 -19.00
N SER A 275 -17.09 -12.38 -17.70
CA SER A 275 -18.45 -12.55 -17.16
C SER A 275 -19.30 -11.29 -17.30
N VAL A 276 -18.67 -10.11 -17.22
CA VAL A 276 -19.37 -8.84 -17.49
C VAL A 276 -19.65 -8.68 -18.98
N ALA A 277 -18.69 -9.01 -19.84
CA ALA A 277 -18.88 -8.98 -21.29
C ALA A 277 -19.95 -9.97 -21.75
N GLU A 278 -20.01 -11.16 -21.12
CA GLU A 278 -21.04 -12.17 -21.36
C GLU A 278 -22.43 -11.62 -21.06
N GLN A 279 -22.62 -10.98 -19.91
CA GLN A 279 -23.88 -10.34 -19.54
C GLN A 279 -24.25 -9.18 -20.46
N ASP A 280 -23.26 -8.42 -20.93
CA ASP A 280 -23.48 -7.27 -21.83
C ASP A 280 -23.87 -7.69 -23.25
N VAL A 281 -23.40 -8.86 -23.71
CA VAL A 281 -23.70 -9.37 -25.09
C VAL A 281 -24.95 -10.24 -25.13
N ASN A 282 -25.10 -11.15 -24.17
CA ASN A 282 -26.10 -12.22 -24.22
C ASN A 282 -27.30 -11.96 -23.29
N ASP A 283 -27.28 -10.88 -22.48
CA ASP A 283 -28.26 -10.63 -21.39
C ASP A 283 -28.45 -11.84 -20.46
N ALA A 284 -27.47 -12.73 -20.41
CA ALA A 284 -27.50 -13.98 -19.65
C ALA A 284 -26.17 -14.23 -18.92
N SER A 285 -26.24 -15.05 -17.90
CA SER A 285 -25.05 -15.53 -17.18
C SER A 285 -24.77 -16.96 -17.66
N GLU A 286 -23.64 -17.16 -18.31
CA GLU A 286 -23.25 -18.42 -18.90
C GLU A 286 -21.93 -18.96 -18.28
N ILE A 287 -21.05 -19.48 -19.11
CA ILE A 287 -19.86 -20.21 -18.70
C ILE A 287 -18.84 -19.33 -17.95
N HIS A 288 -18.62 -18.08 -18.40
CA HIS A 288 -17.66 -17.19 -17.76
C HIS A 288 -18.15 -16.70 -16.39
N THR A 289 -19.44 -16.53 -16.23
CA THR A 289 -20.04 -16.23 -14.92
C THR A 289 -19.87 -17.41 -13.97
N GLN A 290 -20.06 -18.64 -14.42
CA GLN A 290 -19.85 -19.82 -13.60
C GLN A 290 -18.37 -20.00 -13.23
N ASN A 291 -17.47 -19.90 -14.22
CA ASN A 291 -16.01 -19.98 -13.98
C ASN A 291 -15.55 -18.92 -12.98
N PHE A 292 -16.02 -17.68 -13.11
CA PHE A 292 -15.72 -16.62 -12.17
C PHE A 292 -16.14 -16.99 -10.74
N HIS A 293 -17.35 -17.55 -10.55
CA HIS A 293 -17.82 -17.96 -9.22
C HIS A 293 -16.98 -19.08 -8.62
N GLU A 294 -16.65 -20.11 -9.39
CA GLU A 294 -15.84 -21.23 -8.92
C GLU A 294 -14.42 -20.77 -8.53
N LEU A 295 -13.79 -19.97 -9.39
CA LEU A 295 -12.48 -19.37 -9.11
C LEU A 295 -12.50 -18.44 -7.90
N LEU A 296 -13.56 -17.63 -7.77
CA LEU A 296 -13.70 -16.69 -6.66
C LEU A 296 -13.69 -17.42 -5.31
N VAL A 297 -14.50 -18.46 -5.15
CA VAL A 297 -14.55 -19.26 -3.92
C VAL A 297 -13.21 -19.92 -3.62
N ALA A 298 -12.56 -20.48 -4.64
CA ALA A 298 -11.24 -21.09 -4.51
C ALA A 298 -10.17 -20.07 -4.08
N MET A 299 -10.17 -18.88 -4.71
CA MET A 299 -9.19 -17.83 -4.42
C MET A 299 -9.41 -17.16 -3.06
N ILE A 300 -10.65 -16.98 -2.62
CA ILE A 300 -10.96 -16.52 -1.26
C ILE A 300 -10.39 -17.50 -0.23
N SER A 301 -10.58 -18.80 -0.44
CA SER A 301 -10.02 -19.82 0.45
C SER A 301 -8.49 -19.78 0.49
N ARG A 302 -7.85 -19.47 -0.63
CA ARG A 302 -6.40 -19.34 -0.74
C ARG A 302 -5.88 -18.05 -0.09
N ASP A 303 -6.54 -16.93 -0.32
CA ASP A 303 -6.19 -15.63 0.29
C ASP A 303 -6.27 -15.70 1.81
N ARG A 304 -7.30 -16.33 2.36
CA ARG A 304 -7.43 -16.58 3.81
C ARG A 304 -6.29 -17.41 4.40
N LYS A 305 -5.74 -18.35 3.63
CA LYS A 305 -4.60 -19.16 4.06
C LYS A 305 -3.27 -18.43 3.95
N SER A 306 -3.13 -17.54 2.98
CA SER A 306 -1.91 -16.74 2.78
C SER A 306 -1.85 -15.49 3.66
N GLY A 307 -3.00 -14.95 4.06
CA GLY A 307 -3.09 -13.90 5.05
C GLY A 307 -2.49 -14.36 6.38
N ALA A 308 -1.93 -13.43 7.17
CA ALA A 308 -1.44 -13.73 8.51
C ALA A 308 -2.54 -14.50 9.25
N GLN A 309 -2.28 -15.77 9.54
CA GLN A 309 -3.21 -16.57 10.30
C GLN A 309 -3.38 -15.88 11.65
N ASN A 310 -4.55 -15.36 11.88
CA ASN A 310 -4.92 -14.84 13.17
C ASN A 310 -5.12 -16.08 14.05
N PHE A 311 -4.04 -16.55 14.68
CA PHE A 311 -4.07 -17.69 15.60
C PHE A 311 -4.91 -17.40 16.85
N GLY A 312 -5.81 -16.45 16.80
CA GLY A 312 -6.55 -16.02 17.96
C GLY A 312 -5.60 -15.51 19.08
N PRO A 313 -6.08 -15.03 20.18
CA PRO A 313 -5.23 -14.78 21.31
C PRO A 313 -4.53 -16.07 21.67
N VAL A 314 -3.18 -16.08 21.63
CA VAL A 314 -2.36 -17.18 22.13
C VAL A 314 -2.60 -17.23 23.64
N GLY A 315 -3.65 -17.92 24.01
CA GLY A 315 -4.08 -18.06 25.37
C GLY A 315 -5.06 -19.21 25.41
N ASP A 316 -4.81 -20.11 26.34
CA ASP A 316 -5.64 -21.26 26.61
C ASP A 316 -7.11 -20.85 26.76
N LYS A 317 -8.01 -21.67 26.27
CA LYS A 317 -9.46 -21.49 26.45
C LYS A 317 -9.76 -21.40 27.94
N GLY A 318 -9.90 -20.18 28.45
CA GLY A 318 -10.22 -19.97 29.87
C GLY A 318 -9.38 -18.93 30.59
N VAL A 319 -8.27 -18.48 30.02
CA VAL A 319 -7.54 -17.31 30.58
C VAL A 319 -8.07 -16.07 29.88
N GLY A 320 -8.78 -15.25 30.61
CA GLY A 320 -9.36 -14.00 30.17
C GLY A 320 -8.33 -13.16 29.43
N ARG A 321 -8.83 -12.20 28.64
CA ARG A 321 -8.07 -11.20 27.90
C ARG A 321 -6.74 -10.94 28.58
N ILE A 322 -5.64 -11.28 27.89
CA ILE A 322 -4.33 -10.78 28.32
C ILE A 322 -4.45 -9.26 28.13
N ASP A 323 -4.64 -8.58 29.26
CA ASP A 323 -4.54 -7.13 29.30
C ASP A 323 -3.09 -6.82 28.91
N PRO A 324 -2.83 -6.13 27.79
CA PRO A 324 -1.46 -5.80 27.40
C PRO A 324 -0.75 -4.90 28.43
N PHE A 325 -1.48 -4.46 29.47
CA PHE A 325 -0.94 -3.65 30.55
C PHE A 325 -1.33 -4.20 31.94
N PRO A 326 -0.71 -5.32 32.41
CA PRO A 326 -1.07 -5.93 33.68
C PRO A 326 -0.75 -5.07 34.94
N TYR A 327 -0.18 -3.88 34.75
CA TYR A 327 0.30 -3.05 35.86
C TYR A 327 -0.54 -1.81 36.17
N ILE A 328 -1.63 -1.56 35.46
CA ILE A 328 -2.55 -0.47 35.83
C ILE A 328 -3.68 -1.05 36.64
N ARG A 329 -3.42 -1.35 37.90
CA ARG A 329 -4.48 -1.42 38.92
C ARG A 329 -4.81 0.02 39.31
N HIS A 330 -5.95 0.48 38.92
CA HIS A 330 -6.53 1.67 39.56
C HIS A 330 -6.93 1.31 40.98
N PRO A 331 -6.66 2.20 41.98
CA PRO A 331 -7.08 2.04 43.35
C PRO A 331 -8.59 2.05 43.50
#